data_7cf3fb4b7513424d41de30f01710414c
#
_entry.id   7cf3fb4b7513424d41de30f01710414c
#
_cell.length_a   1.000
_cell.length_b   1.000
_cell.length_c   1.000
_cell.angle_alpha   90.00
_cell.angle_beta   90.00
_cell.angle_gamma   90.00
#
_symmetry.space_group_name_H-M   'P 1'
#
loop_
_entity.id
_entity.type
_entity.pdbx_description
1 polymer ?
#
loop_
_entity_poly.entity_id
_entity_poly.type
_entity_poly.pdbx_seq_one_letter_code
_entity_poly.pdbx_strand_id
1 'polypeptide(L)'
;YGKFADGSTQEIDVPYDIPDTWEWVRFSTLVEIVRGGSPRPIKDYLTSEVDGINWIKIGDTEKGEKYINNVKEKIKKSGLNKTRFVKKGTFLLTNSMSFGRPYILNVDGAIHDGWLAISNYENSLNKDYLFYILSSNVVYSQFLSLISGAVVKNLNSDKVASILIPLPPLSEQQRIVEAIESALEKVDEYAESYNRLEQLDKKFPDKLKKSILQYAMQGKLVEQDPNDESVEVLLEKIRAEKQKLFEEGKIKKKDLDISIVSQGDDNSYYGNKDETTSYPIYEIPEAWRYIKFASLVNFRIGKTPPRSEATFWGTEIPWVSISDMPISGYVTNTRESISKLALKSKKIDISPKGTLLMSFKLSIGKVAILDIPATHNEAIISIFPYANKENIIRDYLMIFLPLISTLGDSKDAIKGKTLNSTSISELLIPISNHEEMKRIISKVDLLFQKVSQLFE
;
A
#
# COMPACT_ATOMS: atom_id res chain seq x y z
N TYR A 1 34.65 17.74 41.60
CA TYR A 1 35.95 18.43 41.51
C TYR A 1 36.82 17.75 40.47
N GLY A 2 37.33 18.56 39.48
CA GLY A 2 38.34 18.06 38.53
C GLY A 2 39.72 18.13 39.16
N LYS A 3 40.51 17.02 39.14
CA LYS A 3 41.92 17.00 39.52
C LYS A 3 42.77 17.34 38.29
N PHE A 4 43.65 18.32 38.43
CA PHE A 4 44.61 18.69 37.40
C PHE A 4 45.99 17.99 37.65
N ALA A 5 46.79 17.93 36.63
CA ALA A 5 48.13 17.30 36.69
C ALA A 5 49.09 17.92 37.76
N ASP A 6 48.85 19.16 38.16
CA ASP A 6 49.55 19.87 39.23
C ASP A 6 49.01 19.58 40.63
N GLY A 7 47.96 18.69 40.73
CA GLY A 7 47.33 18.31 42.02
C GLY A 7 46.25 19.31 42.49
N SER A 8 46.01 20.40 41.76
CA SER A 8 44.93 21.35 42.05
C SER A 8 43.56 20.74 41.75
N THR A 9 42.54 21.19 42.46
CA THR A 9 41.15 20.75 42.27
C THR A 9 40.28 21.97 41.95
N GLN A 10 39.43 21.85 40.96
CA GLN A 10 38.42 22.86 40.61
C GLN A 10 37.03 22.21 40.57
N GLU A 11 36.02 22.92 41.02
CA GLU A 11 34.63 22.48 40.84
C GLU A 11 34.27 22.51 39.36
N ILE A 12 33.74 21.40 38.88
CA ILE A 12 33.31 21.24 37.52
C ILE A 12 31.81 20.95 37.55
N ASP A 13 31.05 21.72 36.80
CA ASP A 13 29.63 21.47 36.59
C ASP A 13 29.46 20.22 35.68
N VAL A 14 28.80 19.21 36.21
CA VAL A 14 28.58 17.92 35.53
C VAL A 14 27.14 17.78 35.08
N PRO A 15 26.84 17.10 33.94
CA PRO A 15 25.49 17.02 33.38
C PRO A 15 24.47 16.36 34.31
N TYR A 16 24.85 15.33 35.08
CA TYR A 16 24.03 14.60 36.06
C TYR A 16 24.89 13.78 37.00
N ASP A 17 24.28 13.27 38.08
CA ASP A 17 24.95 12.35 39.00
C ASP A 17 25.18 10.97 38.37
N ILE A 18 26.35 10.40 38.64
CA ILE A 18 26.74 9.07 38.15
C ILE A 18 27.02 8.14 39.34
N PRO A 19 26.96 6.81 39.19
CA PRO A 19 27.35 5.84 40.24
C PRO A 19 28.77 6.08 40.76
N ASP A 20 29.02 5.76 42.00
CA ASP A 20 30.35 5.93 42.67
C ASP A 20 31.50 5.18 41.96
N THR A 21 31.17 4.16 41.17
CA THR A 21 32.12 3.37 40.38
C THR A 21 32.47 3.99 39.03
N TRP A 22 31.81 5.11 38.67
CA TRP A 22 32.02 5.83 37.40
C TRP A 22 32.78 7.13 37.66
N GLU A 23 33.41 7.65 36.61
CA GLU A 23 34.06 8.95 36.64
C GLU A 23 33.62 9.82 35.45
N TRP A 24 33.46 11.14 35.67
CA TRP A 24 33.39 12.11 34.60
C TRP A 24 34.79 12.46 34.13
N VAL A 25 35.07 12.16 32.84
CA VAL A 25 36.40 12.36 32.26
C VAL A 25 36.30 13.28 31.05
N ARG A 26 37.25 14.18 30.89
CA ARG A 26 37.36 14.98 29.66
C ARG A 26 37.67 14.05 28.49
N PHE A 27 36.97 14.25 27.36
CA PHE A 27 37.12 13.38 26.21
C PHE A 27 38.54 13.34 25.66
N SER A 28 39.25 14.50 25.71
CA SER A 28 40.67 14.58 25.35
C SER A 28 41.60 13.66 26.11
N THR A 29 41.22 13.19 27.33
CA THR A 29 42.02 12.27 28.11
C THR A 29 41.89 10.81 27.61
N LEU A 30 40.80 10.52 26.91
CA LEU A 30 40.44 9.17 26.48
C LEU A 30 40.81 8.88 25.05
N VAL A 31 40.98 9.93 24.20
CA VAL A 31 41.08 9.79 22.75
C VAL A 31 41.99 10.85 22.11
N GLU A 32 42.46 10.54 20.93
CA GLU A 32 43.06 11.52 20.01
C GLU A 32 42.04 11.96 18.97
N ILE A 33 41.92 13.30 18.76
CA ILE A 33 40.95 13.88 17.82
C ILE A 33 41.70 14.68 16.76
N VAL A 34 41.51 14.30 15.50
CA VAL A 34 42.18 14.96 14.38
C VAL A 34 41.15 15.32 13.30
N ARG A 35 41.28 16.50 12.73
CA ARG A 35 40.41 16.97 11.65
C ARG A 35 40.83 16.41 10.30
N GLY A 36 39.87 16.09 9.47
CA GLY A 36 40.08 15.81 8.05
C GLY A 36 40.52 17.04 7.25
N GLY A 37 40.83 16.86 5.99
CA GLY A 37 41.24 17.95 5.08
C GLY A 37 40.67 17.75 3.70
N SER A 38 40.57 18.83 2.93
CA SER A 38 40.07 18.78 1.56
C SER A 38 41.12 19.37 0.58
N PRO A 39 41.62 18.57 -0.37
CA PRO A 39 42.44 19.10 -1.47
C PRO A 39 41.68 20.18 -2.24
N ARG A 40 42.34 21.29 -2.57
CA ARG A 40 41.70 22.40 -3.30
C ARG A 40 42.53 22.79 -4.53
N PRO A 41 41.86 23.01 -5.66
CA PRO A 41 40.43 22.78 -5.93
C PRO A 41 40.16 21.29 -6.06
N ILE A 42 39.07 20.78 -5.42
CA ILE A 42 38.80 19.34 -5.33
C ILE A 42 38.65 18.66 -6.68
N LYS A 43 38.16 19.38 -7.70
CA LYS A 43 37.94 18.87 -9.06
C LYS A 43 39.21 18.30 -9.70
N ASP A 44 40.36 18.86 -9.38
CA ASP A 44 41.67 18.45 -9.93
C ASP A 44 42.14 17.11 -9.35
N TYR A 45 41.61 16.77 -8.20
CA TYR A 45 41.96 15.55 -7.45
C TYR A 45 40.94 14.41 -7.57
N LEU A 46 39.73 14.68 -8.06
CA LEU A 46 38.73 13.61 -8.27
C LEU A 46 39.21 12.67 -9.38
N THR A 47 38.88 11.37 -9.21
CA THR A 47 39.23 10.34 -10.18
C THR A 47 38.18 9.22 -10.17
N SER A 48 38.01 8.56 -11.33
CA SER A 48 37.25 7.32 -11.47
C SER A 48 38.14 6.07 -11.58
N GLU A 49 39.47 6.22 -11.47
CA GLU A 49 40.42 5.14 -11.57
C GLU A 49 40.20 4.09 -10.45
N VAL A 50 40.49 2.83 -10.77
CA VAL A 50 40.27 1.70 -9.85
C VAL A 50 41.14 1.84 -8.61
N ASP A 51 42.37 2.31 -8.76
CA ASP A 51 43.34 2.51 -7.67
C ASP A 51 43.22 3.87 -6.95
N GLY A 52 42.19 4.66 -7.25
CA GLY A 52 41.84 5.87 -6.55
C GLY A 52 41.47 5.60 -5.09
N ILE A 53 41.75 6.57 -4.23
CA ILE A 53 41.47 6.53 -2.77
C ILE A 53 40.05 6.99 -2.52
N ASN A 54 39.26 6.23 -1.76
CA ASN A 54 37.91 6.62 -1.36
C ASN A 54 37.94 8.02 -0.71
N TRP A 55 37.05 8.90 -1.17
CA TRP A 55 36.90 10.26 -0.66
C TRP A 55 35.63 10.36 0.19
N ILE A 56 35.79 10.22 1.50
CA ILE A 56 34.70 10.07 2.46
C ILE A 56 34.13 11.44 2.82
N LYS A 57 32.90 11.68 2.44
CA LYS A 57 32.14 12.92 2.70
C LYS A 57 30.95 12.64 3.64
N ILE A 58 30.41 13.70 4.25
CA ILE A 58 29.17 13.60 5.05
C ILE A 58 28.00 13.06 4.22
N GLY A 59 27.97 13.36 2.91
CA GLY A 59 26.95 12.83 1.99
C GLY A 59 27.00 11.32 1.69
N ASP A 60 28.01 10.62 2.22
CA ASP A 60 28.10 9.15 2.14
C ASP A 60 27.45 8.45 3.35
N THR A 61 26.86 9.23 4.27
CA THR A 61 26.18 8.71 5.46
C THR A 61 24.67 8.69 5.30
N GLU A 62 24.01 7.72 5.92
CA GLU A 62 22.57 7.66 6.08
C GLU A 62 22.19 7.94 7.54
N LYS A 63 21.07 8.66 7.74
CA LYS A 63 20.62 9.02 9.09
C LYS A 63 20.17 7.75 9.84
N GLY A 64 20.77 7.53 11.03
CA GLY A 64 20.46 6.35 11.85
C GLY A 64 21.41 5.17 11.64
N GLU A 65 22.21 5.18 10.56
CA GLU A 65 23.22 4.16 10.32
C GLU A 65 24.45 4.37 11.22
N LYS A 66 24.99 3.25 11.73
CA LYS A 66 26.20 3.23 12.57
C LYS A 66 27.47 3.19 11.71
N TYR A 67 27.41 2.58 10.53
CA TYR A 67 28.57 2.33 9.68
C TYR A 67 28.51 3.08 8.35
N ILE A 68 29.69 3.52 7.88
CA ILE A 68 29.88 4.00 6.49
C ILE A 68 30.43 2.84 5.67
N ASN A 69 29.56 2.23 4.86
CA ASN A 69 29.89 1.04 4.06
C ASN A 69 30.30 1.38 2.64
N ASN A 70 29.76 2.45 2.06
CA ASN A 70 29.93 2.80 0.67
C ASN A 70 30.37 4.26 0.53
N VAL A 71 31.26 4.54 -0.41
CA VAL A 71 31.78 5.86 -0.73
C VAL A 71 31.60 6.13 -2.22
N LYS A 72 31.01 7.25 -2.56
CA LYS A 72 30.63 7.57 -3.95
C LYS A 72 31.77 8.08 -4.79
N GLU A 73 32.74 8.76 -4.20
CA GLU A 73 33.81 9.45 -4.92
C GLU A 73 35.19 8.95 -4.49
N LYS A 74 36.17 9.10 -5.38
CA LYS A 74 37.58 8.80 -5.13
C LYS A 74 38.45 9.99 -5.47
N ILE A 75 39.60 10.07 -4.82
CA ILE A 75 40.66 11.05 -5.14
C ILE A 75 41.96 10.37 -5.60
N LYS A 76 42.73 11.09 -6.37
CA LYS A 76 44.08 10.69 -6.78
C LYS A 76 45.00 10.60 -5.57
N LYS A 77 45.97 9.70 -5.59
CA LYS A 77 47.03 9.56 -4.55
C LYS A 77 47.77 10.89 -4.26
N SER A 78 47.93 11.74 -5.26
CA SER A 78 48.54 13.08 -5.13
C SER A 78 47.78 14.02 -4.18
N GLY A 79 46.50 13.75 -3.90
CA GLY A 79 45.69 14.52 -2.95
C GLY A 79 45.89 14.13 -1.46
N LEU A 80 46.56 12.99 -1.18
CA LEU A 80 46.69 12.46 0.19
C LEU A 80 47.47 13.41 1.12
N ASN A 81 48.41 14.18 0.62
CA ASN A 81 49.19 15.13 1.42
C ASN A 81 48.35 16.35 1.89
N LYS A 82 47.16 16.53 1.34
CA LYS A 82 46.24 17.64 1.66
C LYS A 82 44.98 17.19 2.40
N THR A 83 44.89 15.91 2.75
CA THR A 83 43.81 15.31 3.52
C THR A 83 44.37 14.35 4.53
N ARG A 84 43.50 13.62 5.23
CA ARG A 84 43.91 12.59 6.18
C ARG A 84 43.37 11.25 5.72
N PHE A 85 44.29 10.31 5.53
CA PHE A 85 43.93 8.92 5.29
C PHE A 85 43.60 8.22 6.61
N VAL A 86 42.52 7.46 6.65
CA VAL A 86 42.06 6.69 7.80
C VAL A 86 41.67 5.28 7.35
N LYS A 87 41.81 4.34 8.26
CA LYS A 87 41.52 2.92 8.00
C LYS A 87 40.10 2.55 8.42
N LYS A 88 39.63 1.44 7.90
CA LYS A 88 38.44 0.75 8.39
C LYS A 88 38.52 0.59 9.91
N GLY A 89 37.41 0.78 10.60
CA GLY A 89 37.32 0.79 12.06
C GLY A 89 37.54 2.16 12.70
N THR A 90 38.05 3.17 11.95
CA THR A 90 38.18 4.52 12.48
C THR A 90 36.83 5.12 12.81
N PHE A 91 36.77 5.78 13.98
CA PHE A 91 35.60 6.51 14.42
C PHE A 91 35.59 7.91 13.80
N LEU A 92 34.48 8.33 13.22
CA LEU A 92 34.29 9.65 12.64
C LEU A 92 33.15 10.40 13.35
N LEU A 93 33.35 11.70 13.55
CA LEU A 93 32.32 12.60 14.06
C LEU A 93 32.14 13.76 13.05
N THR A 94 30.88 14.07 12.73
CA THR A 94 30.59 15.22 11.85
C THR A 94 30.85 16.53 12.59
N ASN A 95 31.57 17.48 11.98
CA ASN A 95 31.93 18.76 12.60
C ASN A 95 31.08 19.94 12.11
N SER A 96 30.37 19.81 10.99
CA SER A 96 29.58 20.88 10.35
C SER A 96 28.26 20.37 9.82
N MET A 97 27.31 21.26 9.50
CA MET A 97 25.95 20.97 9.02
C MET A 97 25.14 20.08 10.00
N SER A 98 25.32 18.77 9.94
CA SER A 98 24.74 17.80 10.87
C SER A 98 25.73 17.42 11.97
N PHE A 99 26.31 18.40 12.65
CA PHE A 99 27.40 18.23 13.61
C PHE A 99 27.08 17.24 14.74
N GLY A 100 28.13 16.61 15.29
CA GLY A 100 28.04 15.75 16.47
C GLY A 100 27.47 14.36 16.22
N ARG A 101 27.36 13.90 14.96
CA ARG A 101 26.92 12.54 14.65
C ARG A 101 28.13 11.62 14.51
N PRO A 102 28.19 10.55 15.31
CA PRO A 102 29.26 9.55 15.22
C PRO A 102 28.96 8.52 14.11
N TYR A 103 30.03 8.03 13.48
CA TYR A 103 29.99 6.93 12.52
C TYR A 103 31.27 6.10 12.64
N ILE A 104 31.22 4.85 12.21
CA ILE A 104 32.35 3.94 12.15
C ILE A 104 32.63 3.60 10.70
N LEU A 105 33.87 3.76 10.25
CA LEU A 105 34.24 3.40 8.89
C LEU A 105 34.32 1.89 8.69
N ASN A 106 33.65 1.41 7.66
CA ASN A 106 33.79 0.03 7.20
C ASN A 106 34.64 -0.12 5.93
N VAL A 107 35.24 0.98 5.48
CA VAL A 107 36.16 1.09 4.34
C VAL A 107 37.36 1.98 4.67
N ASP A 108 38.48 1.76 4.00
CA ASP A 108 39.63 2.66 4.06
C ASP A 108 39.40 3.88 3.16
N GLY A 109 39.94 5.04 3.53
CA GLY A 109 39.82 6.23 2.68
C GLY A 109 40.40 7.51 3.27
N ALA A 110 40.32 8.59 2.51
CA ALA A 110 40.68 9.92 2.92
C ALA A 110 39.44 10.71 3.32
N ILE A 111 39.48 11.42 4.42
CA ILE A 111 38.35 12.12 4.99
C ILE A 111 38.35 13.62 4.67
N HIS A 112 37.19 14.09 4.30
CA HIS A 112 36.86 15.48 4.04
C HIS A 112 36.98 16.37 5.32
N ASP A 113 37.19 17.64 5.18
CA ASP A 113 37.35 18.62 6.29
C ASP A 113 36.08 18.82 7.15
N GLY A 114 34.95 18.23 6.78
CA GLY A 114 33.73 18.12 7.58
C GLY A 114 33.78 17.01 8.65
N TRP A 115 34.86 16.24 8.74
CA TRP A 115 35.04 15.15 9.69
C TRP A 115 36.08 15.42 10.76
N LEU A 116 35.83 14.92 11.94
CA LEU A 116 36.81 14.67 12.99
C LEU A 116 37.01 13.15 13.10
N ALA A 117 38.23 12.68 12.98
CA ALA A 117 38.59 11.29 13.24
C ALA A 117 39.00 11.14 14.70
N ILE A 118 38.49 10.11 15.36
CA ILE A 118 38.73 9.77 16.77
C ILE A 118 39.46 8.44 16.81
N SER A 119 40.59 8.41 17.52
CA SER A 119 41.48 7.26 17.66
C SER A 119 42.01 7.12 19.07
N ASN A 120 42.76 6.05 19.36
CA ASN A 120 43.41 5.76 20.60
C ASN A 120 42.45 5.61 21.81
N TYR A 121 41.20 5.21 21.57
CA TYR A 121 40.16 5.03 22.57
C TYR A 121 40.15 3.59 23.18
N GLU A 122 40.77 2.64 22.53
CA GLU A 122 40.59 1.19 22.74
C GLU A 122 41.03 0.74 24.14
N ASN A 123 41.92 1.47 24.79
CA ASN A 123 42.39 1.16 26.14
C ASN A 123 41.39 1.52 27.24
N SER A 124 40.47 2.44 26.98
CA SER A 124 39.57 3.02 27.99
C SER A 124 38.09 2.89 27.62
N LEU A 125 37.78 2.75 26.33
CA LEU A 125 36.41 2.77 25.83
C LEU A 125 36.14 1.56 24.95
N ASN A 126 35.02 0.89 25.22
CA ASN A 126 34.42 -0.04 24.28
C ASN A 126 33.90 0.76 23.05
N LYS A 127 34.15 0.27 21.85
CA LYS A 127 33.78 0.95 20.59
C LYS A 127 32.29 1.24 20.51
N ASP A 128 31.46 0.31 20.88
CA ASP A 128 30.01 0.44 20.76
C ASP A 128 29.45 1.34 21.89
N TYR A 129 30.05 1.29 23.08
CA TYR A 129 29.79 2.26 24.15
C TYR A 129 30.10 3.69 23.66
N LEU A 130 31.28 3.89 23.06
CA LEU A 130 31.65 5.19 22.48
C LEU A 130 30.64 5.69 21.45
N PHE A 131 30.14 4.79 20.60
CA PHE A 131 29.09 5.13 19.64
C PHE A 131 27.81 5.61 20.34
N TYR A 132 27.30 4.85 21.31
CA TYR A 132 26.06 5.19 22.00
C TYR A 132 26.19 6.45 22.83
N ILE A 133 27.30 6.65 23.55
CA ILE A 133 27.47 7.87 24.35
C ILE A 133 27.61 9.12 23.48
N LEU A 134 28.33 9.06 22.38
CA LEU A 134 28.42 10.18 21.42
C LEU A 134 27.09 10.45 20.71
N SER A 135 26.23 9.46 20.57
CA SER A 135 24.87 9.58 20.02
C SER A 135 23.87 10.10 21.05
N SER A 136 24.23 10.17 22.33
CA SER A 136 23.31 10.51 23.40
C SER A 136 22.97 12.00 23.46
N ASN A 137 21.79 12.31 24.00
CA ASN A 137 21.36 13.68 24.25
C ASN A 137 22.31 14.42 25.22
N VAL A 138 22.98 13.71 26.12
CA VAL A 138 23.92 14.29 27.09
C VAL A 138 25.12 14.90 26.36
N VAL A 139 25.72 14.19 25.42
CA VAL A 139 26.82 14.69 24.62
C VAL A 139 26.32 15.73 23.61
N TYR A 140 25.20 15.52 22.99
CA TYR A 140 24.64 16.48 22.04
C TYR A 140 24.32 17.83 22.68
N SER A 141 23.81 17.85 23.92
CA SER A 141 23.55 19.08 24.68
C SER A 141 24.84 19.84 24.99
N GLN A 142 25.93 19.14 25.32
CA GLN A 142 27.24 19.77 25.49
C GLN A 142 27.74 20.40 24.17
N PHE A 143 27.58 19.71 23.03
CA PHE A 143 27.91 20.27 21.71
C PHE A 143 27.09 21.53 21.41
N LEU A 144 25.80 21.53 21.70
CA LEU A 144 24.93 22.69 21.51
C LEU A 144 25.40 23.89 22.36
N SER A 145 25.77 23.66 23.61
CA SER A 145 26.29 24.71 24.51
C SER A 145 27.57 25.32 23.96
N LEU A 146 28.50 24.49 23.47
CA LEU A 146 29.81 24.93 22.95
C LEU A 146 29.72 25.71 21.64
N ILE A 147 28.63 25.60 20.88
CA ILE A 147 28.41 26.35 19.63
C ILE A 147 27.40 27.49 19.80
N SER A 148 26.81 27.64 20.98
CA SER A 148 25.87 28.73 21.28
C SER A 148 26.56 30.09 21.10
N GLY A 149 25.90 31.04 20.43
CA GLY A 149 26.44 32.38 20.13
C GLY A 149 27.42 32.46 18.95
N ALA A 150 27.81 31.36 18.32
CA ALA A 150 28.69 31.38 17.15
C ALA A 150 27.90 31.63 15.86
N VAL A 151 28.40 32.56 15.00
CA VAL A 151 27.81 32.84 13.68
C VAL A 151 27.85 31.61 12.76
N VAL A 152 28.87 30.77 12.90
CA VAL A 152 28.99 29.49 12.18
C VAL A 152 28.95 28.35 13.18
N LYS A 153 27.93 27.53 13.08
CA LYS A 153 27.75 26.33 13.91
C LYS A 153 28.76 25.24 13.49
N ASN A 154 29.95 25.27 14.06
CA ASN A 154 31.01 24.30 13.77
C ASN A 154 31.64 23.76 15.05
N LEU A 155 31.82 22.45 15.13
CA LEU A 155 32.56 21.75 16.20
C LEU A 155 34.01 21.57 15.71
N ASN A 156 34.97 22.35 16.28
CA ASN A 156 36.37 22.04 16.10
C ASN A 156 36.85 20.94 17.05
N SER A 157 38.06 20.42 16.85
CA SER A 157 38.66 19.39 17.69
C SER A 157 38.73 19.77 19.17
N ASP A 158 39.06 21.04 19.50
CA ASP A 158 39.19 21.50 20.88
C ASP A 158 37.84 21.48 21.64
N LYS A 159 36.76 21.88 20.94
CA LYS A 159 35.43 21.83 21.48
C LYS A 159 35.00 20.38 21.78
N VAL A 160 35.24 19.46 20.83
CA VAL A 160 34.93 18.04 21.03
C VAL A 160 35.83 17.44 22.12
N ALA A 161 37.09 17.83 22.20
CA ALA A 161 38.03 17.40 23.23
C ALA A 161 37.61 17.82 24.65
N SER A 162 36.91 18.95 24.78
CA SER A 162 36.50 19.52 26.06
C SER A 162 35.26 18.92 26.71
N ILE A 163 34.47 18.12 25.98
CA ILE A 163 33.24 17.52 26.54
C ILE A 163 33.56 16.53 27.67
N LEU A 164 32.58 16.34 28.56
CA LEU A 164 32.66 15.35 29.63
C LEU A 164 31.96 14.06 29.16
N ILE A 165 32.66 12.96 29.37
CA ILE A 165 32.15 11.61 29.09
C ILE A 165 32.05 10.83 30.43
N PRO A 166 30.90 10.23 30.73
CA PRO A 166 30.80 9.31 31.87
C PRO A 166 31.55 8.01 31.52
N LEU A 167 32.47 7.63 32.37
CA LEU A 167 33.36 6.49 32.15
C LEU A 167 33.08 5.38 33.17
N PRO A 168 32.27 4.37 32.81
CA PRO A 168 32.16 3.12 33.59
C PRO A 168 33.40 2.24 33.44
N PRO A 169 33.62 1.26 34.31
CA PRO A 169 34.56 0.17 34.06
C PRO A 169 34.26 -0.55 32.71
N LEU A 170 35.29 -1.04 32.01
CA LEU A 170 35.11 -1.66 30.67
C LEU A 170 34.09 -2.81 30.65
N SER A 171 34.06 -3.64 31.73
CA SER A 171 33.07 -4.72 31.85
C SER A 171 31.64 -4.20 31.98
N GLU A 172 31.45 -3.01 32.53
CA GLU A 172 30.14 -2.36 32.63
C GLU A 172 29.74 -1.67 31.35
N GLN A 173 30.69 -1.04 30.65
CA GLN A 173 30.46 -0.53 29.31
C GLN A 173 29.91 -1.63 28.37
N GLN A 174 30.48 -2.84 28.44
CA GLN A 174 30.02 -3.99 27.67
C GLN A 174 28.57 -4.37 28.02
N ARG A 175 28.24 -4.48 29.34
CA ARG A 175 26.87 -4.77 29.78
C ARG A 175 25.86 -3.68 29.37
N ILE A 176 26.28 -2.41 29.37
CA ILE A 176 25.44 -1.30 28.89
C ILE A 176 25.14 -1.45 27.39
N VAL A 177 26.17 -1.77 26.60
CA VAL A 177 26.01 -2.02 25.15
C VAL A 177 25.03 -3.17 24.89
N GLU A 178 25.23 -4.31 25.54
CA GLU A 178 24.35 -5.48 25.45
C GLU A 178 22.89 -5.16 25.81
N ALA A 179 22.71 -4.38 26.89
CA ALA A 179 21.39 -3.94 27.32
C ALA A 179 20.72 -3.01 26.29
N ILE A 180 21.48 -2.07 25.67
CA ILE A 180 20.99 -1.17 24.65
C ILE A 180 20.61 -1.96 23.40
N GLU A 181 21.48 -2.86 22.91
CA GLU A 181 21.24 -3.65 21.72
C GLU A 181 20.05 -4.59 21.89
N SER A 182 19.92 -5.25 23.05
CA SER A 182 18.72 -6.06 23.36
C SER A 182 17.44 -5.23 23.44
N ALA A 183 17.51 -3.99 23.95
CA ALA A 183 16.35 -3.10 23.94
C ALA A 183 15.96 -2.63 22.55
N LEU A 184 16.95 -2.31 21.70
CA LEU A 184 16.71 -1.92 20.29
C LEU A 184 16.08 -3.06 19.50
N GLU A 185 16.57 -4.31 19.65
CA GLU A 185 15.98 -5.49 19.03
C GLU A 185 14.50 -5.65 19.40
N LYS A 186 14.16 -5.48 20.68
CA LYS A 186 12.74 -5.52 21.11
C LYS A 186 11.90 -4.37 20.55
N VAL A 187 12.49 -3.20 20.36
CA VAL A 187 11.81 -2.06 19.71
C VAL A 187 11.51 -2.38 18.25
N ASP A 188 12.45 -3.01 17.54
CA ASP A 188 12.25 -3.41 16.14
C ASP A 188 11.17 -4.51 16.00
N GLU A 189 11.19 -5.54 16.89
CA GLU A 189 10.14 -6.57 16.96
C GLU A 189 8.75 -5.96 17.24
N TYR A 190 8.71 -4.99 18.17
CA TYR A 190 7.46 -4.27 18.49
C TYR A 190 6.97 -3.46 17.29
N ALA A 191 7.88 -2.74 16.61
CA ALA A 191 7.54 -1.94 15.44
C ALA A 191 7.00 -2.81 14.29
N GLU A 192 7.60 -3.99 14.05
CA GLU A 192 7.10 -4.94 13.06
C GLU A 192 5.70 -5.45 13.42
N SER A 193 5.51 -5.84 14.68
CA SER A 193 4.22 -6.33 15.19
C SER A 193 3.13 -5.24 15.10
N TYR A 194 3.48 -4.01 15.46
CA TYR A 194 2.58 -2.85 15.39
C TYR A 194 2.17 -2.55 13.94
N ASN A 195 3.13 -2.51 13.02
CA ASN A 195 2.87 -2.29 11.60
C ASN A 195 1.98 -3.39 11.01
N ARG A 196 2.19 -4.65 11.43
CA ARG A 196 1.37 -5.79 11.01
C ARG A 196 -0.07 -5.64 11.52
N LEU A 197 -0.25 -5.24 12.77
CA LEU A 197 -1.57 -4.99 13.35
C LEU A 197 -2.30 -3.86 12.61
N GLU A 198 -1.63 -2.74 12.37
CA GLU A 198 -2.19 -1.61 11.63
C GLU A 198 -2.63 -2.00 10.20
N GLN A 199 -1.83 -2.84 9.52
CA GLN A 199 -2.20 -3.36 8.20
C GLN A 199 -3.41 -4.31 8.25
N LEU A 200 -3.52 -5.11 9.31
CA LEU A 200 -4.68 -5.97 9.53
C LEU A 200 -5.93 -5.14 9.77
N ASP A 201 -5.87 -4.15 10.64
CA ASP A 201 -6.99 -3.27 10.96
C ASP A 201 -7.49 -2.52 9.72
N LYS A 202 -6.59 -1.96 8.92
CA LYS A 202 -6.95 -1.30 7.65
C LYS A 202 -7.64 -2.22 6.64
N LYS A 203 -7.30 -3.51 6.61
CA LYS A 203 -7.86 -4.49 5.66
C LYS A 203 -9.08 -5.25 6.21
N PHE A 204 -9.30 -5.21 7.51
CA PHE A 204 -10.32 -6.00 8.17
C PHE A 204 -11.74 -5.64 7.72
N PRO A 205 -12.13 -4.35 7.59
CA PRO A 205 -13.48 -4.00 7.11
C PRO A 205 -13.80 -4.60 5.74
N ASP A 206 -12.86 -4.53 4.80
CA ASP A 206 -13.06 -5.07 3.45
C ASP A 206 -13.15 -6.60 3.46
N LYS A 207 -12.32 -7.26 4.26
CA LYS A 207 -12.37 -8.72 4.44
C LYS A 207 -13.69 -9.14 5.07
N LEU A 208 -14.18 -8.40 6.06
CA LEU A 208 -15.45 -8.69 6.73
C LEU A 208 -16.62 -8.49 5.76
N LYS A 209 -16.66 -7.40 5.01
CA LYS A 209 -17.67 -7.18 3.96
C LYS A 209 -17.65 -8.31 2.93
N LYS A 210 -16.47 -8.75 2.48
CA LYS A 210 -16.33 -9.86 1.56
C LYS A 210 -16.86 -11.18 2.15
N SER A 211 -16.59 -11.45 3.43
CA SER A 211 -17.10 -12.62 4.13
C SER A 211 -18.64 -12.61 4.24
N ILE A 212 -19.22 -11.45 4.55
CA ILE A 212 -20.70 -11.28 4.58
C ILE A 212 -21.30 -11.62 3.23
N LEU A 213 -20.71 -11.14 2.13
CA LEU A 213 -21.18 -11.46 0.77
C LEU A 213 -21.05 -12.95 0.44
N GLN A 214 -19.97 -13.59 0.87
CA GLN A 214 -19.80 -15.04 0.69
C GLN A 214 -20.87 -15.83 1.43
N TYR A 215 -21.18 -15.45 2.67
CA TYR A 215 -22.27 -16.07 3.44
C TYR A 215 -23.65 -15.86 2.78
N ALA A 216 -23.87 -14.66 2.26
CA ALA A 216 -25.09 -14.33 1.52
C ALA A 216 -25.25 -15.19 0.25
N MET A 217 -24.18 -15.36 -0.52
CA MET A 217 -24.18 -16.20 -1.74
C MET A 217 -24.39 -17.69 -1.47
N GLN A 218 -24.09 -18.14 -0.26
CA GLN A 218 -24.36 -19.52 0.18
C GLN A 218 -25.76 -19.71 0.77
N GLY A 219 -26.62 -18.67 0.75
CA GLY A 219 -27.93 -18.72 1.38
C GLY A 219 -27.92 -18.84 2.91
N LYS A 220 -26.77 -18.52 3.55
CA LYS A 220 -26.56 -18.66 5.02
C LYS A 220 -26.81 -17.38 5.80
N LEU A 221 -27.09 -16.24 5.11
CA LEU A 221 -27.21 -14.94 5.76
C LEU A 221 -28.59 -14.68 6.34
N VAL A 222 -29.61 -15.25 5.78
CA VAL A 222 -31.01 -15.16 6.20
C VAL A 222 -31.62 -16.57 6.28
N GLU A 223 -32.64 -16.73 7.12
CA GLU A 223 -33.36 -17.98 7.22
C GLU A 223 -34.25 -18.20 5.98
N GLN A 224 -34.34 -19.45 5.54
CA GLN A 224 -35.28 -19.90 4.51
C GLN A 224 -36.69 -19.84 5.05
N ASP A 225 -37.63 -19.17 4.40
CA ASP A 225 -39.04 -19.15 4.78
C ASP A 225 -39.82 -20.18 3.92
N PRO A 226 -40.43 -21.23 4.51
CA PRO A 226 -41.17 -22.21 3.75
C PRO A 226 -42.44 -21.66 3.10
N ASN A 227 -42.89 -20.45 3.49
CA ASN A 227 -44.05 -19.79 2.89
C ASN A 227 -43.68 -18.92 1.67
N ASP A 228 -42.38 -18.71 1.41
CA ASP A 228 -41.95 -17.99 0.22
C ASP A 228 -42.35 -18.74 -1.06
N GLU A 229 -42.55 -17.97 -2.16
CA GLU A 229 -42.71 -18.57 -3.50
C GLU A 229 -41.43 -19.38 -3.85
N SER A 230 -41.61 -20.50 -4.55
CA SER A 230 -40.48 -21.23 -5.11
C SER A 230 -39.69 -20.38 -6.13
N VAL A 231 -38.38 -20.61 -6.23
CA VAL A 231 -37.55 -20.01 -7.28
C VAL A 231 -38.03 -20.32 -8.69
N GLU A 232 -38.72 -21.44 -8.87
CA GLU A 232 -39.33 -21.83 -10.15
C GLU A 232 -40.39 -20.83 -10.63
N VAL A 233 -41.15 -20.21 -9.71
CA VAL A 233 -42.10 -19.14 -10.05
C VAL A 233 -41.36 -17.91 -10.64
N LEU A 234 -40.20 -17.55 -10.11
CA LEU A 234 -39.36 -16.49 -10.69
C LEU A 234 -38.87 -16.89 -12.10
N LEU A 235 -38.42 -18.13 -12.28
CA LEU A 235 -37.97 -18.62 -13.57
C LEU A 235 -39.09 -18.61 -14.63
N GLU A 236 -40.33 -18.96 -14.23
CA GLU A 236 -41.50 -18.85 -15.10
C GLU A 236 -41.79 -17.40 -15.52
N LYS A 237 -41.72 -16.45 -14.58
CA LYS A 237 -41.86 -15.02 -14.87
C LYS A 237 -40.80 -14.55 -15.87
N ILE A 238 -39.57 -15.02 -15.73
CA ILE A 238 -38.48 -14.71 -16.67
C ILE A 238 -38.77 -15.33 -18.05
N ARG A 239 -39.22 -16.59 -18.12
CA ARG A 239 -39.62 -17.25 -19.38
C ARG A 239 -40.73 -16.49 -20.10
N ALA A 240 -41.78 -16.10 -19.40
CA ALA A 240 -42.90 -15.36 -19.94
C ALA A 240 -42.46 -13.99 -20.50
N GLU A 241 -41.61 -13.25 -19.78
CA GLU A 241 -41.10 -11.95 -20.29
C GLU A 241 -40.22 -12.14 -21.52
N LYS A 242 -39.31 -13.13 -21.50
CA LYS A 242 -38.47 -13.44 -22.69
C LYS A 242 -39.32 -13.80 -23.92
N GLN A 243 -40.36 -14.64 -23.70
CA GLN A 243 -41.27 -15.01 -24.79
C GLN A 243 -41.97 -13.78 -25.41
N LYS A 244 -42.47 -12.89 -24.57
CA LYS A 244 -43.07 -11.61 -25.01
C LYS A 244 -42.05 -10.74 -25.78
N LEU A 245 -40.84 -10.61 -25.27
CA LEU A 245 -39.79 -9.81 -25.95
C LEU A 245 -39.37 -10.45 -27.30
N PHE A 246 -39.41 -11.78 -27.40
CA PHE A 246 -39.16 -12.47 -28.67
C PHE A 246 -40.28 -12.22 -29.68
N GLU A 247 -41.53 -12.29 -29.27
CA GLU A 247 -42.69 -11.98 -30.11
C GLU A 247 -42.68 -10.52 -30.59
N GLU A 248 -42.20 -9.60 -29.76
CA GLU A 248 -41.98 -8.20 -30.10
C GLU A 248 -40.70 -7.98 -30.96
N GLY A 249 -39.94 -9.03 -31.27
CA GLY A 249 -38.71 -8.94 -32.10
C GLY A 249 -37.54 -8.26 -31.37
N LYS A 250 -37.60 -8.10 -30.04
CA LYS A 250 -36.58 -7.42 -29.24
C LYS A 250 -35.43 -8.33 -28.84
N ILE A 251 -35.63 -9.64 -28.78
CA ILE A 251 -34.60 -10.67 -28.52
C ILE A 251 -34.64 -11.76 -29.57
N LYS A 252 -33.59 -12.55 -29.70
CA LYS A 252 -33.49 -13.63 -30.68
C LYS A 252 -33.92 -14.96 -30.08
N LYS A 253 -34.29 -15.93 -30.91
CA LYS A 253 -34.71 -17.27 -30.49
C LYS A 253 -33.68 -17.95 -29.57
N LYS A 254 -32.40 -17.77 -29.81
CA LYS A 254 -31.31 -18.29 -28.95
C LYS A 254 -31.30 -17.71 -27.55
N ASP A 255 -31.90 -16.53 -27.33
CA ASP A 255 -31.92 -15.82 -26.07
C ASP A 255 -33.12 -16.26 -25.17
N LEU A 256 -34.03 -17.12 -25.70
CA LEU A 256 -35.19 -17.66 -25.00
C LEU A 256 -34.80 -18.66 -23.87
N ASP A 257 -33.75 -19.43 -24.14
CA ASP A 257 -33.34 -20.49 -23.22
C ASP A 257 -32.86 -19.92 -21.88
N ILE A 258 -33.24 -20.63 -20.79
CA ILE A 258 -32.70 -20.38 -19.45
C ILE A 258 -31.78 -21.57 -19.12
N SER A 259 -30.48 -21.25 -19.06
CA SER A 259 -29.47 -22.23 -18.63
C SER A 259 -29.42 -22.30 -17.12
N ILE A 260 -30.00 -23.38 -16.57
CA ILE A 260 -29.91 -23.74 -15.16
C ILE A 260 -28.75 -24.72 -15.03
N VAL A 261 -27.95 -24.55 -13.99
CA VAL A 261 -26.85 -25.45 -13.67
C VAL A 261 -27.24 -26.29 -12.46
N SER A 262 -27.18 -27.61 -12.62
CA SER A 262 -27.45 -28.56 -11.56
C SER A 262 -26.25 -29.45 -11.26
N GLN A 263 -26.15 -29.95 -10.04
CA GLN A 263 -25.12 -30.90 -9.65
C GLN A 263 -25.59 -32.31 -10.01
N GLY A 264 -24.73 -33.07 -10.65
CA GLY A 264 -24.96 -34.48 -10.95
C GLY A 264 -24.51 -35.41 -9.82
N ASP A 265 -24.82 -36.69 -9.93
CA ASP A 265 -24.49 -37.73 -8.93
C ASP A 265 -22.98 -37.93 -8.75
N ASP A 266 -22.17 -37.48 -9.72
CA ASP A 266 -20.71 -37.52 -9.69
C ASP A 266 -20.08 -36.25 -9.06
N ASN A 267 -20.87 -35.42 -8.41
CA ASN A 267 -20.52 -34.11 -7.88
C ASN A 267 -20.06 -33.07 -8.94
N SER A 268 -20.18 -33.39 -10.23
CA SER A 268 -19.96 -32.44 -11.32
C SER A 268 -21.18 -31.56 -11.56
N TYR A 269 -20.97 -30.36 -12.09
CA TYR A 269 -22.04 -29.41 -12.39
C TYR A 269 -22.34 -29.42 -13.89
N TYR A 270 -23.60 -29.59 -14.25
CA TYR A 270 -24.09 -29.73 -15.63
C TYR A 270 -25.05 -28.61 -15.99
N GLY A 271 -24.88 -28.04 -17.18
CA GLY A 271 -25.85 -27.15 -17.80
C GLY A 271 -26.93 -27.92 -18.56
N ASN A 272 -27.90 -27.21 -19.16
CA ASN A 272 -29.04 -27.81 -19.88
C ASN A 272 -28.67 -28.72 -21.09
N LYS A 273 -27.40 -28.86 -21.45
CA LYS A 273 -26.90 -29.63 -22.62
C LYS A 273 -25.87 -30.69 -22.26
N ASP A 274 -25.86 -31.19 -21.03
CA ASP A 274 -24.87 -32.17 -20.53
C ASP A 274 -23.38 -31.75 -20.70
N GLU A 275 -23.13 -30.45 -20.93
CA GLU A 275 -21.78 -29.92 -20.96
C GLU A 275 -21.34 -29.56 -19.55
N THR A 276 -20.19 -30.08 -19.11
CA THR A 276 -19.56 -29.64 -17.86
C THR A 276 -19.32 -28.13 -17.89
N THR A 277 -19.91 -27.42 -16.92
CA THR A 277 -19.78 -25.97 -16.81
C THR A 277 -18.71 -25.59 -15.79
N SER A 278 -18.27 -24.33 -15.86
CA SER A 278 -17.43 -23.75 -14.80
C SER A 278 -18.10 -23.91 -13.45
N TYR A 279 -17.39 -24.42 -12.45
CA TYR A 279 -17.90 -24.76 -11.14
C TYR A 279 -18.60 -23.58 -10.46
N PRO A 280 -19.78 -23.77 -9.86
CA PRO A 280 -20.21 -22.91 -8.78
C PRO A 280 -19.23 -23.04 -7.63
N ILE A 281 -18.78 -21.91 -7.12
CA ILE A 281 -17.70 -21.87 -6.12
C ILE A 281 -18.24 -22.19 -4.72
N TYR A 282 -19.55 -22.10 -4.52
CA TYR A 282 -20.22 -22.33 -3.24
C TYR A 282 -21.38 -23.31 -3.36
N GLU A 283 -21.54 -24.16 -2.35
CA GLU A 283 -22.80 -24.89 -2.14
C GLU A 283 -23.89 -23.88 -1.84
N ILE A 284 -25.06 -24.07 -2.45
CA ILE A 284 -26.27 -23.27 -2.24
C ILE A 284 -27.41 -24.14 -1.69
N PRO A 285 -28.42 -23.53 -1.03
CA PRO A 285 -29.63 -24.30 -0.58
C PRO A 285 -30.34 -24.99 -1.74
N GLU A 286 -31.02 -26.10 -1.45
CA GLU A 286 -31.83 -26.86 -2.44
C GLU A 286 -32.93 -26.01 -3.09
N ALA A 287 -33.42 -25.00 -2.37
CA ALA A 287 -34.43 -24.06 -2.88
C ALA A 287 -33.86 -23.06 -3.89
N TRP A 288 -32.54 -22.97 -4.05
CA TRP A 288 -31.89 -22.05 -4.95
C TRP A 288 -31.46 -22.70 -6.26
N ARG A 289 -31.15 -21.89 -7.26
CA ARG A 289 -30.60 -22.36 -8.55
C ARG A 289 -29.42 -21.52 -8.96
N TYR A 290 -28.41 -22.15 -9.57
CA TYR A 290 -27.42 -21.42 -10.38
C TYR A 290 -27.94 -21.24 -11.78
N ILE A 291 -27.93 -20.01 -12.27
CA ILE A 291 -28.27 -19.70 -13.67
C ILE A 291 -27.16 -18.87 -14.32
N LYS A 292 -27.03 -19.00 -15.64
CA LYS A 292 -26.11 -18.16 -16.39
C LYS A 292 -26.60 -16.71 -16.40
N PHE A 293 -25.70 -15.75 -16.32
CA PHE A 293 -26.00 -14.31 -16.31
C PHE A 293 -26.87 -13.91 -17.50
N ALA A 294 -26.55 -14.41 -18.72
CA ALA A 294 -27.36 -14.13 -19.92
C ALA A 294 -28.79 -14.70 -19.85
N SER A 295 -29.07 -15.65 -18.97
CA SER A 295 -30.43 -16.14 -18.73
C SER A 295 -31.25 -15.21 -17.84
N LEU A 296 -30.56 -14.48 -16.93
CA LEU A 296 -31.17 -13.59 -15.95
C LEU A 296 -31.39 -12.17 -16.51
N VAL A 297 -30.53 -11.73 -17.43
CA VAL A 297 -30.49 -10.34 -17.90
C VAL A 297 -30.32 -10.25 -19.43
N ASN A 298 -30.82 -9.18 -20.01
CA ASN A 298 -30.29 -8.64 -21.24
C ASN A 298 -29.19 -7.63 -20.91
N PHE A 299 -28.09 -7.59 -21.66
CA PHE A 299 -27.05 -6.60 -21.46
C PHE A 299 -26.52 -6.04 -22.78
N ARG A 300 -26.02 -4.82 -22.74
CA ARG A 300 -25.47 -4.12 -23.91
C ARG A 300 -24.09 -3.59 -23.61
N ILE A 301 -23.16 -3.81 -24.53
CA ILE A 301 -21.82 -3.23 -24.46
C ILE A 301 -21.88 -1.79 -24.99
N GLY A 302 -21.25 -0.86 -24.28
CA GLY A 302 -21.16 0.53 -24.72
C GLY A 302 -20.28 0.72 -25.93
N LYS A 303 -20.20 1.98 -26.39
CA LYS A 303 -19.40 2.38 -27.55
C LYS A 303 -18.69 3.70 -27.27
N THR A 304 -17.45 3.81 -27.77
CA THR A 304 -16.67 5.04 -27.76
C THR A 304 -16.65 5.64 -29.15
N PRO A 305 -17.16 6.87 -29.36
CA PRO A 305 -16.96 7.58 -30.62
C PRO A 305 -15.46 7.84 -30.84
N PRO A 306 -14.98 7.87 -32.11
CA PRO A 306 -13.60 8.22 -32.43
C PRO A 306 -13.18 9.53 -31.79
N ARG A 307 -12.05 9.51 -31.06
CA ARG A 307 -11.50 10.71 -30.39
C ARG A 307 -11.00 11.77 -31.39
N SER A 308 -10.64 11.36 -32.60
CA SER A 308 -10.22 12.24 -33.69
C SER A 308 -11.33 13.12 -34.26
N GLU A 309 -12.60 12.77 -34.03
CA GLU A 309 -13.77 13.46 -34.55
C GLU A 309 -14.34 14.40 -33.47
N ALA A 310 -13.88 15.64 -33.43
CA ALA A 310 -14.32 16.62 -32.44
C ALA A 310 -15.84 16.85 -32.44
N THR A 311 -16.51 16.70 -33.58
CA THR A 311 -17.96 16.86 -33.73
C THR A 311 -18.77 15.78 -33.00
N PHE A 312 -18.16 14.67 -32.62
CA PHE A 312 -18.81 13.62 -31.83
C PHE A 312 -18.81 13.89 -30.33
N TRP A 313 -18.00 14.82 -29.87
CA TRP A 313 -17.89 15.21 -28.48
C TRP A 313 -18.55 16.56 -28.23
N GLY A 314 -19.22 16.72 -27.09
CA GLY A 314 -19.99 17.94 -26.81
C GLY A 314 -20.57 17.91 -25.39
N THR A 315 -21.76 18.51 -25.22
CA THR A 315 -22.41 18.64 -23.90
C THR A 315 -23.82 18.06 -23.85
N GLU A 316 -24.26 17.36 -24.94
CA GLU A 316 -25.67 17.03 -25.10
C GLU A 316 -26.09 15.75 -24.36
N ILE A 317 -25.26 14.70 -24.42
CA ILE A 317 -25.62 13.38 -23.90
C ILE A 317 -24.48 12.88 -23.00
N PRO A 318 -24.72 12.67 -21.71
CA PRO A 318 -23.71 12.15 -20.80
C PRO A 318 -23.09 10.84 -21.30
N TRP A 319 -21.76 10.73 -21.23
CA TRP A 319 -21.01 9.54 -21.63
C TRP A 319 -20.14 9.06 -20.49
N VAL A 320 -20.47 7.88 -19.95
CA VAL A 320 -19.84 7.31 -18.78
C VAL A 320 -18.57 6.55 -19.16
N SER A 321 -17.47 6.91 -18.54
CA SER A 321 -16.23 6.13 -18.51
C SER A 321 -16.10 5.38 -17.17
N ILE A 322 -15.15 4.45 -17.05
CA ILE A 322 -14.90 3.73 -15.79
C ILE A 322 -14.54 4.69 -14.64
N SER A 323 -13.90 5.82 -14.96
CA SER A 323 -13.52 6.83 -13.98
C SER A 323 -14.70 7.64 -13.41
N ASP A 324 -15.84 7.66 -14.11
CA ASP A 324 -17.06 8.32 -13.64
C ASP A 324 -17.91 7.41 -12.75
N MET A 325 -17.66 6.10 -12.78
CA MET A 325 -18.33 5.16 -11.89
C MET A 325 -17.77 5.30 -10.47
N PRO A 326 -18.60 5.48 -9.44
CA PRO A 326 -18.15 5.41 -8.04
C PRO A 326 -17.72 3.99 -7.66
N ILE A 327 -17.07 3.81 -6.50
CA ILE A 327 -16.75 2.47 -5.96
C ILE A 327 -18.04 1.69 -5.69
N SER A 328 -19.09 2.37 -5.24
CA SER A 328 -20.46 1.85 -5.08
C SER A 328 -21.45 3.03 -5.18
N GLY A 329 -22.70 2.74 -5.54
CA GLY A 329 -23.78 3.74 -5.58
C GLY A 329 -24.13 4.22 -6.99
N TYR A 330 -24.31 5.52 -7.17
CA TYR A 330 -24.95 6.10 -8.35
C TYR A 330 -24.02 6.96 -9.18
N VAL A 331 -24.13 6.86 -10.52
CA VAL A 331 -23.51 7.80 -11.45
C VAL A 331 -24.45 8.99 -11.62
N THR A 332 -24.13 10.10 -10.99
CA THR A 332 -24.95 11.32 -10.98
C THR A 332 -24.52 12.34 -12.06
N ASN A 333 -23.28 12.25 -12.52
CA ASN A 333 -22.70 13.11 -13.57
C ASN A 333 -21.59 12.37 -14.33
N THR A 334 -21.14 12.94 -15.44
CA THR A 334 -20.03 12.44 -16.25
C THR A 334 -19.08 13.58 -16.57
N ARG A 335 -17.80 13.27 -16.74
CA ARG A 335 -16.78 14.24 -17.17
C ARG A 335 -16.91 14.63 -18.61
N GLU A 336 -17.45 13.74 -19.43
CA GLU A 336 -17.57 13.91 -20.87
C GLU A 336 -19.00 13.65 -21.33
N SER A 337 -19.34 14.22 -22.47
CA SER A 337 -20.62 14.02 -23.15
C SER A 337 -20.38 13.88 -24.63
N ILE A 338 -21.29 13.20 -25.31
CA ILE A 338 -21.28 13.04 -26.76
C ILE A 338 -22.40 13.86 -27.41
N SER A 339 -22.24 14.17 -28.70
CA SER A 339 -23.24 14.86 -29.47
C SER A 339 -24.36 13.92 -29.97
N LYS A 340 -25.52 14.47 -30.29
CA LYS A 340 -26.62 13.74 -30.99
C LYS A 340 -26.17 13.19 -32.34
N LEU A 341 -25.20 13.83 -33.00
CA LEU A 341 -24.59 13.33 -34.20
C LEU A 341 -23.87 12.01 -33.98
N ALA A 342 -23.05 11.92 -32.92
CA ALA A 342 -22.36 10.68 -32.53
C ALA A 342 -23.37 9.57 -32.23
N LEU A 343 -24.41 9.88 -31.47
CA LEU A 343 -25.47 8.92 -31.14
C LEU A 343 -26.06 8.26 -32.36
N LYS A 344 -26.50 9.08 -33.34
CA LYS A 344 -27.15 8.60 -34.58
C LYS A 344 -26.16 7.88 -35.50
N SER A 345 -25.01 8.49 -35.80
CA SER A 345 -24.05 7.97 -36.80
C SER A 345 -23.38 6.69 -36.33
N LYS A 346 -23.12 6.52 -35.04
CA LYS A 346 -22.50 5.33 -34.45
C LYS A 346 -23.49 4.32 -33.87
N LYS A 347 -24.80 4.60 -33.97
CA LYS A 347 -25.87 3.76 -33.38
C LYS A 347 -25.55 3.41 -31.94
N ILE A 348 -25.41 4.45 -31.13
CA ILE A 348 -25.15 4.32 -29.69
C ILE A 348 -26.49 4.39 -28.96
N ASP A 349 -26.74 3.46 -28.07
CA ASP A 349 -27.97 3.43 -27.27
C ASP A 349 -27.81 4.24 -25.98
N ILE A 350 -28.85 4.96 -25.61
CA ILE A 350 -28.95 5.60 -24.29
C ILE A 350 -29.52 4.59 -23.31
N SER A 351 -28.84 4.41 -22.19
CA SER A 351 -29.35 3.65 -21.04
C SER A 351 -30.14 4.58 -20.12
N PRO A 352 -31.37 4.22 -19.73
CA PRO A 352 -32.22 5.09 -18.91
C PRO A 352 -31.69 5.18 -17.46
N LYS A 353 -32.15 6.19 -16.73
CA LYS A 353 -31.98 6.27 -15.26
C LYS A 353 -32.44 4.96 -14.60
N GLY A 354 -31.72 4.49 -13.59
CA GLY A 354 -32.00 3.23 -12.89
C GLY A 354 -31.30 2.02 -13.49
N THR A 355 -30.61 2.16 -14.63
CA THR A 355 -29.86 1.07 -15.26
C THR A 355 -28.62 0.72 -14.44
N LEU A 356 -28.40 -0.57 -14.17
CA LEU A 356 -27.17 -1.06 -13.58
C LEU A 356 -26.05 -1.13 -14.63
N LEU A 357 -24.91 -0.58 -14.33
CA LEU A 357 -23.69 -0.65 -15.12
C LEU A 357 -22.68 -1.58 -14.46
N MET A 358 -21.88 -2.29 -15.26
CA MET A 358 -20.71 -3.05 -14.78
C MET A 358 -19.53 -2.86 -15.75
N SER A 359 -18.36 -2.55 -15.20
CA SER A 359 -17.12 -2.57 -15.98
C SER A 359 -16.56 -4.00 -16.10
N PHE A 360 -16.10 -4.39 -17.28
CA PHE A 360 -15.57 -5.72 -17.56
C PHE A 360 -14.17 -5.72 -18.18
N LYS A 361 -13.56 -4.53 -18.29
CA LYS A 361 -12.17 -4.30 -18.68
C LYS A 361 -11.52 -3.37 -17.67
N LEU A 362 -10.22 -3.49 -17.48
CA LEU A 362 -9.40 -2.67 -16.56
C LEU A 362 -9.78 -2.85 -15.08
N SER A 363 -10.93 -2.40 -14.66
CA SER A 363 -11.48 -2.55 -13.30
C SER A 363 -12.66 -3.50 -13.33
N ILE A 364 -12.42 -4.79 -13.48
CA ILE A 364 -13.46 -5.82 -13.60
C ILE A 364 -14.38 -5.82 -12.37
N GLY A 365 -15.68 -5.89 -12.60
CA GLY A 365 -16.70 -6.02 -11.55
C GLY A 365 -17.03 -4.73 -10.81
N LYS A 366 -16.52 -3.57 -11.23
CA LYS A 366 -16.98 -2.30 -10.71
C LYS A 366 -18.41 -2.03 -11.20
N VAL A 367 -19.35 -1.81 -10.28
CA VAL A 367 -20.77 -1.62 -10.56
C VAL A 367 -21.26 -0.26 -10.09
N ALA A 368 -22.25 0.28 -10.78
CA ALA A 368 -22.95 1.50 -10.36
C ALA A 368 -24.33 1.57 -11.03
N ILE A 369 -25.28 2.31 -10.45
CA ILE A 369 -26.59 2.56 -11.03
C ILE A 369 -26.60 3.97 -11.64
N LEU A 370 -27.15 4.12 -12.85
CA LEU A 370 -27.34 5.43 -13.46
C LEU A 370 -28.41 6.23 -12.71
N ASP A 371 -28.07 7.43 -12.25
CA ASP A 371 -29.04 8.40 -11.74
C ASP A 371 -29.51 9.40 -12.82
N ILE A 372 -28.87 9.36 -13.96
CA ILE A 372 -29.20 10.13 -15.18
C ILE A 372 -29.25 9.20 -16.38
N PRO A 373 -30.04 9.50 -17.44
CA PRO A 373 -29.91 8.81 -18.72
C PRO A 373 -28.53 9.08 -19.32
N ALA A 374 -27.80 8.03 -19.72
CA ALA A 374 -26.45 8.18 -20.23
C ALA A 374 -26.08 7.09 -21.26
N THR A 375 -25.05 7.36 -22.04
CA THR A 375 -24.33 6.35 -22.83
C THR A 375 -23.04 5.96 -22.05
N HIS A 376 -22.31 4.96 -22.51
CA HIS A 376 -21.05 4.56 -21.84
C HIS A 376 -20.06 3.94 -22.84
N ASN A 377 -18.79 3.84 -22.41
CA ASN A 377 -17.73 3.30 -23.23
C ASN A 377 -17.82 1.77 -23.42
N GLU A 378 -16.99 1.23 -24.33
CA GLU A 378 -16.92 -0.20 -24.67
C GLU A 378 -16.30 -1.09 -23.57
N ALA A 379 -15.89 -0.54 -22.45
CA ALA A 379 -15.42 -1.30 -21.29
C ALA A 379 -16.51 -1.52 -20.22
N ILE A 380 -17.71 -0.99 -20.46
CA ILE A 380 -18.85 -1.04 -19.55
C ILE A 380 -20.02 -1.71 -20.28
N ILE A 381 -20.81 -2.49 -19.55
CA ILE A 381 -22.12 -3.01 -19.97
C ILE A 381 -23.24 -2.33 -19.20
N SER A 382 -24.36 -2.11 -19.89
CA SER A 382 -25.67 -1.83 -19.29
C SER A 382 -26.42 -3.12 -19.09
N ILE A 383 -27.01 -3.32 -17.92
CA ILE A 383 -27.65 -4.55 -17.48
C ILE A 383 -29.14 -4.31 -17.26
N PHE A 384 -29.98 -5.12 -17.91
CA PHE A 384 -31.44 -5.06 -17.87
C PHE A 384 -31.97 -6.40 -17.39
N PRO A 385 -32.21 -6.62 -16.07
CA PRO A 385 -32.71 -7.87 -15.56
C PRO A 385 -34.16 -8.14 -16.00
N TYR A 386 -34.48 -9.41 -16.36
CA TYR A 386 -35.84 -9.87 -16.57
C TYR A 386 -36.58 -10.03 -15.25
N ALA A 387 -37.90 -9.97 -15.26
CA ALA A 387 -38.77 -10.11 -14.10
C ALA A 387 -38.35 -9.24 -12.89
N ASN A 388 -37.80 -8.05 -13.16
CA ASN A 388 -37.17 -7.17 -12.17
C ASN A 388 -38.19 -6.35 -11.37
N LYS A 389 -39.10 -7.01 -10.68
CA LYS A 389 -40.09 -6.37 -9.81
C LYS A 389 -39.37 -5.58 -8.70
N GLU A 390 -39.79 -4.33 -8.46
CA GLU A 390 -39.23 -3.44 -7.43
C GLU A 390 -37.70 -3.24 -7.52
N ASN A 391 -37.08 -3.54 -8.67
CA ASN A 391 -35.63 -3.55 -8.88
C ASN A 391 -34.83 -4.57 -8.04
N ILE A 392 -35.49 -5.58 -7.49
CA ILE A 392 -34.85 -6.56 -6.58
C ILE A 392 -33.69 -7.28 -7.24
N ILE A 393 -33.86 -7.76 -8.49
CA ILE A 393 -32.79 -8.48 -9.21
C ILE A 393 -31.64 -7.52 -9.55
N ARG A 394 -31.93 -6.28 -9.92
CA ARG A 394 -30.91 -5.24 -10.15
C ARG A 394 -30.05 -5.00 -8.90
N ASP A 395 -30.72 -4.82 -7.75
CA ASP A 395 -30.04 -4.49 -6.49
C ASP A 395 -29.28 -5.72 -5.94
N TYR A 396 -29.81 -6.91 -6.14
CA TYR A 396 -29.11 -8.17 -5.87
C TYR A 396 -27.84 -8.29 -6.72
N LEU A 397 -27.93 -8.05 -8.01
CA LEU A 397 -26.77 -8.06 -8.93
C LEU A 397 -25.76 -6.97 -8.58
N MET A 398 -26.20 -5.79 -8.16
CA MET A 398 -25.31 -4.72 -7.73
C MET A 398 -24.43 -5.16 -6.55
N ILE A 399 -24.96 -5.96 -5.63
CA ILE A 399 -24.24 -6.48 -4.46
C ILE A 399 -23.25 -7.59 -4.84
N PHE A 400 -23.67 -8.53 -5.71
CA PHE A 400 -22.94 -9.77 -5.92
C PHE A 400 -22.03 -9.78 -7.17
N LEU A 401 -22.32 -8.99 -8.21
CA LEU A 401 -21.48 -8.95 -9.41
C LEU A 401 -20.01 -8.56 -9.15
N PRO A 402 -19.68 -7.64 -8.24
CA PRO A 402 -18.27 -7.36 -7.91
C PRO A 402 -17.50 -8.59 -7.41
N LEU A 403 -18.16 -9.44 -6.67
CA LEU A 403 -17.55 -10.69 -6.17
C LEU A 403 -17.54 -11.76 -7.27
N ILE A 404 -18.68 -12.03 -7.91
CA ILE A 404 -18.85 -13.09 -8.91
C ILE A 404 -17.92 -12.88 -10.12
N SER A 405 -17.80 -11.64 -10.63
CA SER A 405 -16.98 -11.34 -11.78
C SER A 405 -15.47 -11.52 -11.54
N THR A 406 -15.04 -11.56 -10.29
CA THR A 406 -13.63 -11.75 -9.89
C THR A 406 -13.31 -13.19 -9.48
N LEU A 407 -14.30 -14.06 -9.31
CA LEU A 407 -14.12 -15.44 -8.86
C LEU A 407 -13.75 -16.43 -9.99
N GLY A 408 -13.87 -16.04 -11.26
CA GLY A 408 -13.50 -16.88 -12.41
C GLY A 408 -11.99 -16.96 -12.63
N ASP A 409 -11.42 -18.18 -12.62
CA ASP A 409 -10.04 -18.56 -13.00
C ASP A 409 -8.89 -17.76 -12.38
N SER A 410 -8.49 -18.12 -11.18
CA SER A 410 -7.32 -17.58 -10.47
C SER A 410 -5.96 -18.03 -11.03
N LYS A 411 -5.88 -18.81 -12.10
CA LYS A 411 -4.63 -19.40 -12.59
C LYS A 411 -3.75 -18.48 -13.45
N ASP A 412 -4.24 -17.33 -13.91
CA ASP A 412 -3.47 -16.38 -14.72
C ASP A 412 -3.51 -14.93 -14.21
N ALA A 413 -3.36 -14.72 -12.91
CA ALA A 413 -3.44 -13.42 -12.24
C ALA A 413 -2.27 -12.45 -12.58
N ILE A 414 -1.41 -12.75 -13.56
CA ILE A 414 -0.19 -11.96 -13.87
C ILE A 414 -0.36 -10.97 -15.03
N LYS A 415 -1.44 -11.07 -15.83
CA LYS A 415 -1.75 -10.07 -16.88
C LYS A 415 -3.24 -9.81 -16.85
N GLY A 416 -3.65 -8.59 -16.51
CA GLY A 416 -5.01 -8.10 -16.36
C GLY A 416 -6.04 -8.81 -17.24
N LYS A 417 -6.81 -9.75 -16.66
CA LYS A 417 -7.87 -10.46 -17.38
C LYS A 417 -8.96 -9.48 -17.80
N THR A 418 -9.28 -9.52 -19.06
CA THR A 418 -10.44 -8.84 -19.63
C THR A 418 -11.53 -9.88 -19.78
N LEU A 419 -12.71 -9.67 -19.18
CA LEU A 419 -13.89 -10.43 -19.54
C LEU A 419 -14.29 -10.04 -20.97
N ASN A 420 -14.83 -10.99 -21.73
CA ASN A 420 -15.46 -10.74 -23.01
C ASN A 420 -16.97 -11.01 -22.92
N SER A 421 -17.71 -10.72 -23.98
CA SER A 421 -19.17 -10.91 -23.99
C SER A 421 -19.58 -12.36 -23.68
N THR A 422 -18.81 -13.35 -24.14
CA THR A 422 -19.07 -14.77 -23.87
C THR A 422 -18.83 -15.10 -22.40
N SER A 423 -17.67 -14.72 -21.84
CA SER A 423 -17.37 -14.99 -20.42
C SER A 423 -18.32 -14.25 -19.47
N ILE A 424 -18.80 -13.05 -19.84
CA ILE A 424 -19.85 -12.36 -19.08
C ILE A 424 -21.16 -13.16 -19.10
N SER A 425 -21.57 -13.65 -20.28
CA SER A 425 -22.80 -14.43 -20.44
C SER A 425 -22.81 -15.71 -19.61
N GLU A 426 -21.63 -16.31 -19.40
CA GLU A 426 -21.44 -17.58 -18.69
C GLU A 426 -21.26 -17.43 -17.17
N LEU A 427 -21.22 -16.19 -16.62
CA LEU A 427 -21.13 -15.99 -15.18
C LEU A 427 -22.29 -16.70 -14.47
N LEU A 428 -21.99 -17.49 -13.46
CA LEU A 428 -22.98 -18.24 -12.69
C LEU A 428 -23.50 -17.40 -11.54
N ILE A 429 -24.80 -17.14 -11.53
CA ILE A 429 -25.47 -16.33 -10.52
C ILE A 429 -26.34 -17.26 -9.67
N PRO A 430 -26.09 -17.37 -8.36
CA PRO A 430 -27.00 -18.07 -7.44
C PRO A 430 -28.24 -17.20 -7.24
N ILE A 431 -29.43 -17.75 -7.47
CA ILE A 431 -30.69 -17.04 -7.31
C ILE A 431 -31.63 -17.81 -6.38
N SER A 432 -32.41 -17.05 -5.61
CA SER A 432 -33.55 -17.51 -4.82
C SER A 432 -34.84 -16.87 -5.33
N ASN A 433 -35.92 -16.96 -4.57
CA ASN A 433 -37.13 -16.19 -4.84
C ASN A 433 -36.97 -14.68 -4.52
N HIS A 434 -37.91 -13.87 -4.97
CA HIS A 434 -37.87 -12.42 -4.78
C HIS A 434 -37.82 -11.97 -3.31
N GLU A 435 -38.62 -12.59 -2.46
CA GLU A 435 -38.72 -12.16 -1.05
C GLU A 435 -37.46 -12.49 -0.27
N GLU A 436 -36.83 -13.62 -0.55
CA GLU A 436 -35.55 -13.97 0.04
C GLU A 436 -34.42 -13.06 -0.46
N MET A 437 -34.34 -12.75 -1.77
CA MET A 437 -33.39 -11.77 -2.29
C MET A 437 -33.56 -10.42 -1.61
N LYS A 438 -34.78 -9.97 -1.36
CA LYS A 438 -35.08 -8.71 -0.67
C LYS A 438 -34.58 -8.72 0.78
N ARG A 439 -34.79 -9.84 1.50
CA ARG A 439 -34.24 -10.03 2.86
C ARG A 439 -32.70 -10.02 2.86
N ILE A 440 -32.08 -10.68 1.88
CA ILE A 440 -30.61 -10.69 1.72
C ILE A 440 -30.06 -9.29 1.49
N ILE A 441 -30.63 -8.53 0.54
CA ILE A 441 -30.23 -7.15 0.25
C ILE A 441 -30.31 -6.30 1.53
N SER A 442 -31.45 -6.31 2.22
CA SER A 442 -31.67 -5.54 3.44
C SER A 442 -30.68 -5.93 4.56
N LYS A 443 -30.37 -7.22 4.68
CA LYS A 443 -29.42 -7.71 5.70
C LYS A 443 -27.98 -7.33 5.38
N VAL A 444 -27.58 -7.40 4.11
CA VAL A 444 -26.24 -6.98 3.66
C VAL A 444 -26.04 -5.49 3.90
N ASP A 445 -27.02 -4.65 3.52
CA ASP A 445 -26.96 -3.20 3.75
C ASP A 445 -26.82 -2.86 5.23
N LEU A 446 -27.64 -3.50 6.08
CA LEU A 446 -27.56 -3.31 7.55
C LEU A 446 -26.19 -3.71 8.09
N LEU A 447 -25.64 -4.84 7.64
CA LEU A 447 -24.34 -5.31 8.11
C LEU A 447 -23.20 -4.42 7.60
N PHE A 448 -23.28 -3.95 6.35
CA PHE A 448 -22.28 -3.02 5.82
C PHE A 448 -22.28 -1.68 6.55
N GLN A 449 -23.44 -1.16 6.91
CA GLN A 449 -23.55 0.03 7.77
C GLN A 449 -22.90 -0.19 9.13
N LYS A 450 -23.19 -1.33 9.78
CA LYS A 450 -22.55 -1.68 11.07
C LYS A 450 -21.04 -1.82 10.96
N VAL A 451 -20.55 -2.46 9.90
CA VAL A 451 -19.10 -2.56 9.65
C VAL A 451 -18.49 -1.16 9.50
N SER A 452 -19.11 -0.26 8.74
CA SER A 452 -18.61 1.11 8.60
C SER A 452 -18.56 1.85 9.93
N GLN A 453 -19.61 1.73 10.77
CA GLN A 453 -19.65 2.35 12.10
C GLN A 453 -18.61 1.82 13.10
N LEU A 454 -18.14 0.58 12.93
CA LEU A 454 -17.13 -0.01 13.81
C LEU A 454 -15.70 0.52 13.53
N PHE A 455 -15.48 1.12 12.37
CA PHE A 455 -14.15 1.53 11.91
C PHE A 455 -14.06 3.03 11.53
N GLU A 456 -15.14 3.80 11.78
CA GLU A 456 -15.12 5.27 11.84
C GLU A 456 -14.64 5.74 13.23
#